data_b65fc00817cdd65fefd21df93adf65df
#
_entry.id   b65fc00817cdd65fefd21df93adf65df
#
_cell.length_a   1.000
_cell.length_b   1.000
_cell.length_c   1.000
_cell.angle_alpha   90.00
_cell.angle_beta   90.00
_cell.angle_gamma   90.00
#
_symmetry.space_group_name_H-M   'P 1'
#
loop_
_entity.id
_entity.type
_entity.pdbx_description
1 polymer ?
#
loop_
_entity_poly.entity_id
_entity_poly.type
_entity_poly.pdbx_seq_one_letter_code
_entity_poly.pdbx_strand_id
1 'polypeptide(L)'
;RIIHNNTTIEKALEEFGPTEVIEWANSLGIKTFVGSTGRVFPTEMKASPLLRNWISRLDELGVSRQNRWKLKSISNKVATFETPQGLVNEAADGIILALGGASWPKLGSNGDWESLFDPAELENFQASNCSFIVKWSIKMSKYFGQPLKSIKLSAGSQSSRGEIIISQKGIEGGGIYSLSAQLKKGEDLILDLLPDWDNDKILKLLTIPWGKSSSSNILRKRLKLEPIKQAILREFAMGVFKEPALLTKSIKSLKVPLNGTGPIQTAISTSGGVKMGSIDENFMLRGRPGVFCAGEMLDWDAPTGGYLI
;
A
#
# COMPACT_ATOMS: atom_id res chain seq x y z
N ARG A 1 -7.15 8.58 4.34
CA ARG A 1 -7.12 10.00 3.93
C ARG A 1 -6.24 10.11 2.71
N ILE A 2 -6.77 10.67 1.65
CA ILE A 2 -6.08 10.99 0.41
C ILE A 2 -4.96 11.97 0.76
N ILE A 3 -3.78 11.70 0.29
CA ILE A 3 -2.57 12.33 0.85
C ILE A 3 -2.20 13.62 0.13
N HIS A 4 -2.86 13.97 -0.95
CA HIS A 4 -2.66 15.25 -1.62
C HIS A 4 -3.98 15.99 -1.75
N ASN A 5 -4.00 17.26 -1.38
CA ASN A 5 -5.09 18.21 -1.62
C ASN A 5 -5.30 18.38 -3.14
N ASN A 6 -5.85 17.36 -3.78
CA ASN A 6 -6.17 17.39 -5.19
C ASN A 6 -7.68 17.42 -5.36
N THR A 7 -8.20 18.62 -5.62
CA THR A 7 -9.63 18.86 -5.77
C THR A 7 -10.27 18.04 -6.89
N THR A 8 -9.53 17.70 -7.94
CA THR A 8 -10.04 16.90 -9.07
C THR A 8 -10.28 15.45 -8.65
N ILE A 9 -9.29 14.83 -7.96
CA ILE A 9 -9.45 13.47 -7.41
C ILE A 9 -10.53 13.42 -6.32
N GLU A 10 -10.58 14.43 -5.45
CA GLU A 10 -11.58 14.52 -4.39
C GLU A 10 -13.00 14.56 -4.98
N LYS A 11 -13.26 15.39 -5.99
CA LYS A 11 -14.55 15.43 -6.70
C LYS A 11 -14.91 14.09 -7.35
N ALA A 12 -13.96 13.44 -8.03
CA ALA A 12 -14.21 12.13 -8.63
C ALA A 12 -14.59 11.07 -7.58
N LEU A 13 -13.97 11.11 -6.39
CA LEU A 13 -14.30 10.20 -5.27
C LEU A 13 -15.61 10.57 -4.55
N GLU A 14 -16.05 11.82 -4.63
CA GLU A 14 -17.39 12.24 -4.17
C GLU A 14 -18.49 11.70 -5.10
N GLU A 15 -18.21 11.64 -6.41
CA GLU A 15 -19.16 11.13 -7.41
C GLU A 15 -19.16 9.59 -7.48
N PHE A 16 -18.01 8.96 -7.34
CA PHE A 16 -17.84 7.51 -7.36
C PHE A 16 -16.92 7.06 -6.20
N GLY A 17 -17.52 6.95 -5.01
CA GLY A 17 -16.85 6.63 -3.77
C GLY A 17 -17.08 5.18 -3.30
N PRO A 18 -16.82 4.90 -2.03
CA PRO A 18 -16.96 3.55 -1.48
C PRO A 18 -18.36 2.94 -1.62
N THR A 19 -19.41 3.75 -1.52
CA THR A 19 -20.80 3.30 -1.67
C THR A 19 -21.06 2.82 -3.08
N GLU A 20 -20.69 3.62 -4.07
CA GLU A 20 -20.88 3.35 -5.50
C GLU A 20 -20.05 2.12 -5.92
N VAL A 21 -18.83 1.95 -5.40
CA VAL A 21 -18.02 0.74 -5.64
C VAL A 21 -18.70 -0.51 -5.06
N ILE A 22 -19.30 -0.43 -3.88
CA ILE A 22 -20.05 -1.54 -3.28
C ILE A 22 -21.27 -1.89 -4.14
N GLU A 23 -22.04 -0.88 -4.56
CA GLU A 23 -23.21 -1.05 -5.42
C GLU A 23 -22.83 -1.64 -6.78
N TRP A 24 -21.75 -1.15 -7.38
CA TRP A 24 -21.19 -1.73 -8.61
C TRP A 24 -20.82 -3.20 -8.43
N ALA A 25 -20.11 -3.57 -7.38
CA ALA A 25 -19.76 -4.97 -7.12
C ALA A 25 -21.00 -5.84 -6.92
N ASN A 26 -22.01 -5.34 -6.18
CA ASN A 26 -23.28 -6.04 -5.98
C ASN A 26 -24.06 -6.21 -7.28
N SER A 27 -24.06 -5.20 -8.16
CA SER A 27 -24.71 -5.27 -9.49
C SER A 27 -24.08 -6.33 -10.39
N LEU A 28 -22.81 -6.67 -10.16
CA LEU A 28 -22.11 -7.78 -10.80
C LEU A 28 -22.32 -9.12 -10.08
N GLY A 29 -23.25 -9.20 -9.10
CA GLY A 29 -23.56 -10.41 -8.36
C GLY A 29 -22.53 -10.76 -7.26
N ILE A 30 -21.65 -9.84 -6.89
CA ILE A 30 -20.64 -10.04 -5.86
C ILE A 30 -21.14 -9.50 -4.52
N LYS A 31 -21.52 -10.40 -3.61
CA LYS A 31 -21.88 -10.00 -2.25
C LYS A 31 -20.67 -9.54 -1.47
N THR A 32 -20.84 -8.47 -0.72
CA THR A 32 -19.78 -7.88 0.10
C THR A 32 -20.13 -7.87 1.58
N PHE A 33 -19.13 -7.74 2.45
CA PHE A 33 -19.30 -7.53 3.89
C PHE A 33 -18.26 -6.55 4.42
N VAL A 34 -18.58 -5.88 5.52
CA VAL A 34 -17.67 -4.96 6.21
C VAL A 34 -16.92 -5.73 7.29
N GLY A 35 -15.60 -5.76 7.19
CA GLY A 35 -14.71 -6.35 8.20
C GLY A 35 -14.59 -5.48 9.46
N SER A 36 -13.98 -6.02 10.52
CA SER A 36 -13.82 -5.34 11.82
C SER A 36 -13.02 -4.01 11.77
N THR A 37 -12.26 -3.80 10.71
CA THR A 37 -11.48 -2.57 10.48
C THR A 37 -12.21 -1.55 9.60
N GLY A 38 -13.49 -1.78 9.27
CA GLY A 38 -14.25 -0.93 8.34
C GLY A 38 -13.94 -1.17 6.86
N ARG A 39 -13.06 -2.10 6.53
CA ARG A 39 -12.75 -2.47 5.13
C ARG A 39 -13.82 -3.39 4.59
N VAL A 40 -14.18 -3.19 3.32
CA VAL A 40 -15.15 -4.01 2.60
C VAL A 40 -14.42 -5.10 1.83
N PHE A 41 -14.95 -6.31 1.90
CA PHE A 41 -14.41 -7.49 1.23
C PHE A 41 -15.53 -8.25 0.50
N PRO A 42 -15.22 -8.94 -0.62
CA PRO A 42 -16.12 -9.94 -1.18
C PRO A 42 -16.36 -11.07 -0.16
N THR A 43 -17.58 -11.56 -0.03
CA THR A 43 -17.92 -12.64 0.91
C THR A 43 -17.08 -13.90 0.68
N GLU A 44 -16.75 -14.20 -0.58
CA GLU A 44 -15.91 -15.35 -0.94
C GLU A 44 -14.40 -15.12 -0.72
N MET A 45 -13.99 -13.93 -0.31
CA MET A 45 -12.57 -13.53 -0.13
C MET A 45 -11.71 -13.79 -1.37
N LYS A 46 -12.29 -13.69 -2.57
CA LYS A 46 -11.63 -13.90 -3.87
C LYS A 46 -11.96 -12.76 -4.83
N ALA A 47 -10.95 -12.26 -5.54
CA ALA A 47 -11.13 -11.22 -6.57
C ALA A 47 -11.56 -11.80 -7.93
N SER A 48 -11.23 -13.06 -8.23
CA SER A 48 -11.47 -13.65 -9.54
C SER A 48 -12.95 -13.77 -9.95
N PRO A 49 -13.93 -13.99 -9.06
CA PRO A 49 -15.35 -13.92 -9.44
C PRO A 49 -15.76 -12.52 -9.91
N LEU A 50 -15.32 -11.46 -9.20
CA LEU A 50 -15.59 -10.08 -9.60
C LEU A 50 -15.06 -9.81 -11.02
N LEU A 51 -13.81 -10.17 -11.29
CA LEU A 51 -13.21 -9.97 -12.62
C LEU A 51 -13.99 -10.71 -13.71
N ARG A 52 -14.38 -11.97 -13.49
CA ARG A 52 -15.14 -12.76 -14.48
C ARG A 52 -16.50 -12.15 -14.76
N ASN A 53 -17.23 -11.74 -13.74
CA ASN A 53 -18.55 -11.16 -13.89
C ASN A 53 -18.47 -9.79 -14.55
N TRP A 54 -17.44 -9.00 -14.24
CA TRP A 54 -17.19 -7.74 -14.92
C TRP A 54 -16.88 -7.93 -16.40
N ILE A 55 -16.02 -8.89 -16.75
CA ILE A 55 -15.73 -9.26 -18.15
C ILE A 55 -17.01 -9.67 -18.88
N SER A 56 -17.84 -10.53 -18.28
CA SER A 56 -19.13 -10.94 -18.87
C SER A 56 -20.04 -9.72 -19.13
N ARG A 57 -20.11 -8.81 -18.18
CA ARG A 57 -20.90 -7.57 -18.33
C ARG A 57 -20.38 -6.68 -19.45
N LEU A 58 -19.07 -6.57 -19.63
CA LEU A 58 -18.49 -5.81 -20.76
C LEU A 58 -18.82 -6.46 -22.09
N ASP A 59 -18.80 -7.79 -22.19
CA ASP A 59 -19.16 -8.55 -23.39
C ASP A 59 -20.66 -8.33 -23.73
N GLU A 60 -21.55 -8.36 -22.73
CA GLU A 60 -22.99 -8.07 -22.90
C GLU A 60 -23.24 -6.65 -23.42
N LEU A 61 -22.40 -5.70 -23.02
CA LEU A 61 -22.45 -4.31 -23.48
C LEU A 61 -21.80 -4.09 -24.85
N GLY A 62 -21.27 -5.14 -25.48
CA GLY A 62 -20.64 -5.07 -26.80
C GLY A 62 -19.24 -4.43 -26.80
N VAL A 63 -18.56 -4.39 -25.64
CA VAL A 63 -17.20 -3.87 -25.55
C VAL A 63 -16.22 -4.82 -26.23
N SER A 64 -15.57 -4.37 -27.30
CA SER A 64 -14.50 -5.14 -27.96
C SER A 64 -13.22 -5.12 -27.11
N ARG A 65 -12.69 -6.29 -26.77
CA ARG A 65 -11.47 -6.44 -25.95
C ARG A 65 -10.34 -7.02 -26.78
N GLN A 66 -9.22 -6.29 -26.85
CA GLN A 66 -8.02 -6.71 -27.58
C GLN A 66 -6.90 -7.05 -26.57
N ASN A 67 -6.44 -8.30 -26.55
CA ASN A 67 -5.37 -8.75 -25.68
C ASN A 67 -4.03 -8.77 -26.44
N ARG A 68 -2.94 -8.56 -25.68
CA ARG A 68 -1.57 -8.54 -26.23
C ARG A 68 -1.33 -7.42 -27.24
N TRP A 69 -2.05 -6.31 -27.06
CA TRP A 69 -1.83 -5.07 -27.81
C TRP A 69 -1.06 -4.10 -26.92
N LYS A 70 0.13 -3.69 -27.34
CA LYS A 70 0.98 -2.73 -26.63
C LYS A 70 0.86 -1.37 -27.31
N LEU A 71 0.40 -0.36 -26.59
CA LEU A 71 0.33 1.01 -27.09
C LEU A 71 1.75 1.54 -27.38
N LYS A 72 1.98 2.08 -28.56
CA LYS A 72 3.27 2.60 -29.04
C LYS A 72 3.28 4.11 -29.21
N SER A 73 2.17 4.68 -29.69
CA SER A 73 2.04 6.12 -29.89
C SER A 73 0.58 6.55 -29.96
N ILE A 74 0.36 7.83 -29.73
CA ILE A 74 -0.93 8.49 -29.91
C ILE A 74 -0.69 9.78 -30.69
N SER A 75 -1.41 9.97 -31.78
CA SER A 75 -1.38 11.20 -32.59
C SER A 75 -2.75 11.47 -33.19
N ASN A 76 -3.27 12.67 -33.01
CA ASN A 76 -4.56 13.11 -33.61
C ASN A 76 -5.71 12.11 -33.37
N LYS A 77 -5.87 11.63 -32.12
CA LYS A 77 -6.87 10.62 -31.74
C LYS A 77 -6.73 9.27 -32.45
N VAL A 78 -5.57 8.97 -33.01
CA VAL A 78 -5.20 7.65 -33.52
C VAL A 78 -4.19 7.02 -32.56
N ALA A 79 -4.54 5.87 -32.00
CA ALA A 79 -3.66 5.06 -31.17
C ALA A 79 -2.99 3.98 -32.03
N THR A 80 -1.66 3.90 -32.00
CA THR A 80 -0.90 2.87 -32.69
C THR A 80 -0.51 1.78 -31.69
N PHE A 81 -0.84 0.54 -32.02
CA PHE A 81 -0.54 -0.62 -31.17
C PHE A 81 0.42 -1.58 -31.89
N GLU A 82 1.33 -2.13 -31.12
CA GLU A 82 2.08 -3.32 -31.49
C GLU A 82 1.28 -4.55 -31.09
N THR A 83 0.96 -5.41 -32.06
CA THR A 83 0.18 -6.63 -31.87
C THR A 83 0.95 -7.84 -32.35
N PRO A 84 0.53 -9.08 -32.05
CA PRO A 84 1.15 -10.29 -32.60
C PRO A 84 1.14 -10.35 -34.13
N GLN A 85 0.30 -9.58 -34.80
CA GLN A 85 0.16 -9.51 -36.25
C GLN A 85 0.88 -8.31 -36.88
N GLY A 86 1.51 -7.46 -36.08
CA GLY A 86 2.20 -6.25 -36.53
C GLY A 86 1.59 -4.97 -35.94
N LEU A 87 1.86 -3.83 -36.57
CA LEU A 87 1.34 -2.54 -36.11
C LEU A 87 -0.10 -2.35 -36.60
N VAL A 88 -0.96 -1.89 -35.69
CA VAL A 88 -2.36 -1.57 -35.96
C VAL A 88 -2.65 -0.16 -35.48
N ASN A 89 -3.37 0.62 -36.28
CA ASN A 89 -3.84 1.96 -35.96
C ASN A 89 -5.35 1.95 -35.73
N GLU A 90 -5.75 2.45 -34.55
CA GLU A 90 -7.17 2.61 -34.17
C GLU A 90 -7.49 4.09 -34.01
N ALA A 91 -8.46 4.57 -34.76
CA ALA A 91 -8.99 5.93 -34.62
C ALA A 91 -10.20 5.92 -33.65
N ALA A 92 -10.30 6.93 -32.82
CA ALA A 92 -11.39 7.04 -31.83
C ALA A 92 -11.80 8.50 -31.64
N ASP A 93 -13.04 8.73 -31.22
CA ASP A 93 -13.54 10.06 -30.86
C ASP A 93 -12.89 10.57 -29.56
N GLY A 94 -12.56 9.66 -28.66
CA GLY A 94 -11.82 9.91 -27.42
C GLY A 94 -10.99 8.69 -27.01
N ILE A 95 -9.86 8.93 -26.36
CA ILE A 95 -8.94 7.90 -25.88
C ILE A 95 -8.80 8.06 -24.37
N ILE A 96 -9.05 6.99 -23.60
CA ILE A 96 -8.81 6.95 -22.16
C ILE A 96 -7.60 6.06 -21.92
N LEU A 97 -6.54 6.64 -21.34
CA LEU A 97 -5.35 5.95 -20.92
C LEU A 97 -5.53 5.52 -19.47
N ALA A 98 -5.53 4.22 -19.22
CA ALA A 98 -5.59 3.61 -17.90
C ALA A 98 -4.47 2.56 -17.79
N LEU A 99 -3.22 2.99 -18.01
CA LEU A 99 -2.07 2.12 -18.25
C LEU A 99 -1.40 1.63 -16.95
N GLY A 100 -1.94 2.02 -15.79
CA GLY A 100 -1.44 1.62 -14.49
C GLY A 100 -0.11 2.28 -14.11
N GLY A 101 0.47 1.83 -13.02
CA GLY A 101 1.75 2.30 -12.52
C GLY A 101 2.94 1.47 -13.01
N ALA A 102 3.95 1.30 -12.14
CA ALA A 102 5.19 0.58 -12.43
C ALA A 102 5.46 -0.60 -11.47
N SER A 103 4.49 -0.95 -10.63
CA SER A 103 4.55 -2.16 -9.79
C SER A 103 4.04 -3.38 -10.58
N TRP A 104 4.54 -4.58 -10.27
CA TRP A 104 4.10 -5.81 -10.93
C TRP A 104 4.33 -5.89 -12.45
N PRO A 105 5.55 -5.65 -12.94
CA PRO A 105 5.85 -5.65 -14.37
C PRO A 105 5.50 -6.97 -15.07
N LYS A 106 5.56 -8.10 -14.35
CA LYS A 106 5.16 -9.41 -14.87
C LYS A 106 3.66 -9.52 -15.21
N LEU A 107 2.83 -8.63 -14.68
CA LEU A 107 1.39 -8.55 -14.95
C LEU A 107 1.04 -7.40 -15.90
N GLY A 108 2.03 -6.73 -16.48
CA GLY A 108 1.85 -5.67 -17.47
C GLY A 108 1.95 -4.25 -16.94
N SER A 109 1.98 -4.05 -15.61
CA SER A 109 2.17 -2.73 -14.99
C SER A 109 3.66 -2.46 -14.79
N ASN A 110 4.34 -2.04 -15.85
CA ASN A 110 5.79 -1.89 -15.91
C ASN A 110 6.28 -0.44 -16.09
N GLY A 111 5.35 0.52 -16.26
CA GLY A 111 5.67 1.93 -16.47
C GLY A 111 6.24 2.28 -17.85
N ASP A 112 6.38 1.33 -18.79
CA ASP A 112 6.96 1.58 -20.13
C ASP A 112 6.25 2.70 -20.90
N TRP A 113 5.02 3.00 -20.56
CA TRP A 113 4.21 4.04 -21.18
C TRP A 113 4.72 5.47 -20.91
N GLU A 114 5.60 5.68 -19.92
CA GLU A 114 6.24 6.98 -19.68
C GLU A 114 6.89 7.54 -20.96
N SER A 115 7.40 6.66 -21.83
CA SER A 115 7.98 7.03 -23.12
C SER A 115 7.00 7.69 -24.12
N LEU A 116 5.69 7.64 -23.84
CA LEU A 116 4.65 8.28 -24.66
C LEU A 116 4.40 9.76 -24.28
N PHE A 117 5.04 10.23 -23.21
CA PHE A 117 4.84 11.56 -22.64
C PHE A 117 6.12 12.39 -22.67
N ASP A 118 5.97 13.72 -22.65
CA ASP A 118 7.09 14.60 -22.36
C ASP A 118 7.51 14.40 -20.90
N PRO A 119 8.80 14.29 -20.59
CA PRO A 119 9.28 14.21 -19.21
C PRO A 119 8.77 15.33 -18.29
N ALA A 120 8.48 16.51 -18.85
CA ALA A 120 7.90 17.62 -18.10
C ALA A 120 6.46 17.34 -17.60
N GLU A 121 5.73 16.46 -18.30
CA GLU A 121 4.37 16.03 -17.93
C GLU A 121 4.35 14.96 -16.83
N LEU A 122 5.51 14.38 -16.50
CA LEU A 122 5.63 13.22 -15.61
C LEU A 122 6.31 13.58 -14.29
N GLU A 123 5.89 12.89 -13.23
CA GLU A 123 6.61 12.72 -11.98
C GLU A 123 7.18 11.30 -11.92
N ASN A 124 8.41 11.15 -11.43
CA ASN A 124 9.08 9.86 -11.37
C ASN A 124 8.30 8.86 -10.51
N PHE A 125 8.14 7.65 -10.98
CA PHE A 125 7.53 6.58 -10.20
C PHE A 125 8.31 6.25 -8.92
N GLN A 126 7.58 6.11 -7.85
CA GLN A 126 8.08 5.68 -6.54
C GLN A 126 7.21 4.55 -5.99
N ALA A 127 7.83 3.64 -5.23
CA ALA A 127 7.07 2.63 -4.51
C ALA A 127 6.08 3.27 -3.53
N SER A 128 4.80 2.88 -3.60
CA SER A 128 3.77 3.25 -2.65
C SER A 128 3.13 2.00 -2.05
N ASN A 129 2.56 2.11 -0.83
CA ASN A 129 2.07 0.95 -0.12
C ASN A 129 3.10 -0.21 -0.17
N CYS A 130 4.32 0.09 0.23
CA CYS A 130 5.48 -0.76 0.01
C CYS A 130 6.09 -1.28 1.31
N SER A 131 6.93 -2.29 1.20
CA SER A 131 7.80 -2.75 2.27
C SER A 131 8.92 -1.75 2.55
N PHE A 132 9.50 -1.82 3.76
CA PHE A 132 10.69 -1.04 4.14
C PHE A 132 11.81 -1.98 4.53
N ILE A 133 13.01 -1.64 4.11
CA ILE A 133 14.21 -2.43 4.37
C ILE A 133 14.64 -2.25 5.82
N VAL A 134 14.89 -3.37 6.49
CA VAL A 134 15.44 -3.41 7.84
C VAL A 134 16.62 -4.37 7.86
N LYS A 135 17.73 -3.94 8.42
CA LYS A 135 18.92 -4.79 8.59
C LYS A 135 18.76 -5.64 9.85
N TRP A 136 18.31 -6.86 9.67
CA TRP A 136 18.13 -7.81 10.77
C TRP A 136 19.42 -8.50 11.20
N SER A 137 19.58 -8.73 12.49
CA SER A 137 20.56 -9.71 12.95
C SER A 137 20.12 -11.14 12.59
N ILE A 138 21.07 -12.08 12.57
CA ILE A 138 20.78 -13.49 12.27
C ILE A 138 19.73 -14.08 13.24
N LYS A 139 19.59 -13.52 14.44
CA LYS A 139 18.62 -13.99 15.45
C LYS A 139 17.17 -13.81 15.01
N MET A 140 16.90 -12.91 14.06
CA MET A 140 15.57 -12.66 13.54
C MET A 140 15.14 -13.64 12.45
N SER A 141 16.06 -14.42 11.87
CA SER A 141 15.77 -15.31 10.72
C SER A 141 14.64 -16.32 10.98
N LYS A 142 14.51 -16.83 12.19
CA LYS A 142 13.44 -17.77 12.58
C LYS A 142 12.04 -17.14 12.63
N TYR A 143 11.94 -15.82 12.53
CA TYR A 143 10.68 -15.07 12.52
C TYR A 143 10.29 -14.55 11.14
N PHE A 144 11.10 -14.80 10.11
CA PHE A 144 10.76 -14.38 8.75
C PHE A 144 9.49 -15.08 8.26
N GLY A 145 8.61 -14.30 7.64
CA GLY A 145 7.26 -14.71 7.23
C GLY A 145 6.22 -14.68 8.35
N GLN A 146 6.60 -14.38 9.60
CA GLN A 146 5.65 -14.34 10.71
C GLN A 146 5.04 -12.96 10.91
N PRO A 147 3.75 -12.89 11.25
CA PRO A 147 3.10 -11.63 11.60
C PRO A 147 3.42 -11.20 13.03
N LEU A 148 3.72 -9.93 13.21
CA LEU A 148 3.77 -9.25 14.50
C LEU A 148 2.42 -8.56 14.71
N LYS A 149 1.55 -9.18 15.51
CA LYS A 149 0.14 -8.79 15.67
C LYS A 149 -0.11 -7.89 16.87
N SER A 150 -1.30 -7.26 16.87
CA SER A 150 -1.80 -6.47 18.02
C SER A 150 -0.78 -5.45 18.49
N ILE A 151 -0.30 -4.65 17.56
CA ILE A 151 0.61 -3.53 17.83
C ILE A 151 -0.02 -2.21 17.34
N LYS A 152 0.49 -1.10 17.83
CA LYS A 152 0.26 0.22 17.24
C LYS A 152 1.55 0.68 16.58
N LEU A 153 1.43 1.16 15.36
CA LEU A 153 2.50 1.76 14.59
C LEU A 153 2.27 3.26 14.49
N SER A 154 3.33 4.04 14.50
CA SER A 154 3.24 5.49 14.24
C SER A 154 4.44 5.97 13.43
N ALA A 155 4.19 7.00 12.62
CA ALA A 155 5.20 7.74 11.86
C ALA A 155 4.74 9.20 11.76
N GLY A 156 5.52 10.13 12.31
CA GLY A 156 5.11 11.52 12.48
C GLY A 156 3.79 11.64 13.22
N SER A 157 2.83 12.37 12.67
CA SER A 157 1.50 12.56 13.24
C SER A 157 0.51 11.41 12.97
N GLN A 158 0.89 10.44 12.12
CA GLN A 158 0.00 9.34 11.75
C GLN A 158 0.23 8.10 12.60
N SER A 159 -0.84 7.37 12.85
CA SER A 159 -0.75 6.08 13.53
C SER A 159 -1.80 5.09 13.00
N SER A 160 -1.47 3.81 13.08
CA SER A 160 -2.34 2.70 12.71
C SER A 160 -2.25 1.59 13.75
N ARG A 161 -3.36 0.90 13.99
CA ARG A 161 -3.37 -0.36 14.77
C ARG A 161 -3.48 -1.52 13.80
N GLY A 162 -2.73 -2.58 14.06
CA GLY A 162 -2.78 -3.74 13.18
C GLY A 162 -1.60 -4.69 13.38
N GLU A 163 -1.16 -5.24 12.26
CA GLU A 163 -0.04 -6.16 12.20
C GLU A 163 0.94 -5.75 11.10
N ILE A 164 2.17 -6.23 11.25
CA ILE A 164 3.20 -6.20 10.22
C ILE A 164 3.75 -7.60 10.03
N ILE A 165 4.33 -7.87 8.87
CA ILE A 165 5.05 -9.12 8.59
C ILE A 165 6.55 -8.82 8.63
N ILE A 166 7.30 -9.63 9.37
CA ILE A 166 8.76 -9.58 9.38
C ILE A 166 9.25 -10.42 8.20
N SER A 167 9.78 -9.78 7.18
CA SER A 167 10.36 -10.46 6.02
C SER A 167 11.88 -10.50 6.10
N GLN A 168 12.50 -11.34 5.28
CA GLN A 168 13.96 -11.44 5.23
C GLN A 168 14.65 -10.10 4.91
N LYS A 169 14.01 -9.25 4.11
CA LYS A 169 14.55 -7.96 3.69
C LYS A 169 14.11 -6.79 4.56
N GLY A 170 13.11 -6.99 5.44
CA GLY A 170 12.59 -5.91 6.26
C GLY A 170 11.19 -6.16 6.80
N ILE A 171 10.32 -5.20 6.66
CA ILE A 171 8.95 -5.22 7.19
C ILE A 171 7.94 -4.85 6.10
N GLU A 172 6.78 -5.49 6.13
CA GLU A 172 5.70 -5.31 5.16
C GLU A 172 4.32 -5.52 5.81
N GLY A 173 3.26 -5.40 5.05
CA GLY A 173 1.89 -5.62 5.50
C GLY A 173 1.09 -4.34 5.74
N GLY A 174 -0.22 -4.50 5.96
CA GLY A 174 -1.19 -3.40 5.98
C GLY A 174 -0.85 -2.26 6.96
N GLY A 175 -0.28 -2.60 8.13
CA GLY A 175 0.16 -1.59 9.10
C GLY A 175 1.27 -0.68 8.56
N ILE A 176 2.23 -1.24 7.82
CA ILE A 176 3.31 -0.48 7.18
C ILE A 176 2.78 0.30 5.97
N TYR A 177 1.95 -0.33 5.14
CA TYR A 177 1.44 0.33 3.94
C TYR A 177 0.65 1.59 4.27
N SER A 178 -0.13 1.58 5.35
CA SER A 178 -0.90 2.75 5.80
C SER A 178 -0.05 3.96 6.24
N LEU A 179 1.23 3.72 6.54
CA LEU A 179 2.19 4.75 6.96
C LEU A 179 3.26 5.05 5.91
N SER A 180 3.21 4.38 4.74
CA SER A 180 4.26 4.45 3.70
C SER A 180 4.61 5.88 3.32
N ALA A 181 3.62 6.75 3.17
CA ALA A 181 3.84 8.14 2.77
C ALA A 181 4.66 8.94 3.80
N GLN A 182 4.42 8.71 5.11
CA GLN A 182 5.17 9.38 6.17
C GLN A 182 6.59 8.81 6.28
N LEU A 183 6.70 7.49 6.20
CA LEU A 183 7.98 6.80 6.26
C LEU A 183 8.89 7.16 5.07
N LYS A 184 8.33 7.35 3.88
CA LYS A 184 9.06 7.87 2.69
C LYS A 184 9.60 9.29 2.91
N LYS A 185 8.91 10.11 3.69
CA LYS A 185 9.37 11.47 4.06
C LYS A 185 10.48 11.47 5.12
N GLY A 186 10.89 10.29 5.60
CA GLY A 186 11.95 10.15 6.59
C GLY A 186 11.47 10.17 8.04
N GLU A 187 10.15 10.10 8.28
CA GLU A 187 9.63 9.96 9.63
C GLU A 187 10.02 8.63 10.24
N ASP A 188 10.29 8.63 11.54
CA ASP A 188 10.67 7.44 12.28
C ASP A 188 9.49 6.46 12.42
N LEU A 189 9.75 5.17 12.19
CA LEU A 189 8.80 4.13 12.55
C LEU A 189 8.91 3.79 14.04
N ILE A 190 7.82 3.99 14.76
CA ILE A 190 7.70 3.69 16.17
C ILE A 190 6.65 2.60 16.38
N LEU A 191 6.99 1.56 17.12
CA LEU A 191 6.09 0.48 17.50
C LEU A 191 5.73 0.55 18.98
N ASP A 192 4.44 0.47 19.28
CA ASP A 192 3.93 0.13 20.61
C ASP A 192 3.53 -1.34 20.60
N LEU A 193 4.28 -2.16 21.35
CA LEU A 193 4.12 -3.61 21.39
C LEU A 193 2.95 -4.07 22.28
N LEU A 194 2.46 -3.18 23.16
CA LEU A 194 1.33 -3.43 24.08
C LEU A 194 0.38 -2.23 24.09
N PRO A 195 -0.31 -1.93 22.98
CA PRO A 195 -1.10 -0.71 22.84
C PRO A 195 -2.29 -0.61 23.81
N ASP A 196 -2.76 -1.73 24.36
CA ASP A 196 -3.88 -1.78 25.30
C ASP A 196 -3.46 -1.65 26.78
N TRP A 197 -2.14 -1.49 27.02
CA TRP A 197 -1.58 -1.35 28.35
C TRP A 197 -0.95 0.04 28.51
N ASP A 198 -1.26 0.70 29.63
CA ASP A 198 -0.61 1.94 30.02
C ASP A 198 0.81 1.72 30.58
N ASN A 199 1.57 2.80 30.61
CA ASN A 199 2.97 2.78 31.07
C ASN A 199 3.06 2.35 32.55
N ASP A 200 2.15 2.84 33.39
CA ASP A 200 2.19 2.61 34.84
C ASP A 200 1.97 1.14 35.17
N LYS A 201 1.02 0.50 34.49
CA LYS A 201 0.77 -0.94 34.62
C LYS A 201 1.99 -1.76 34.21
N ILE A 202 2.63 -1.44 33.09
CA ILE A 202 3.82 -2.15 32.61
C ILE A 202 4.96 -1.94 33.61
N LEU A 203 5.22 -0.69 33.99
CA LEU A 203 6.29 -0.34 34.94
C LEU A 203 6.11 -1.06 36.28
N LYS A 204 4.91 -1.02 36.86
CA LYS A 204 4.60 -1.71 38.12
C LYS A 204 4.94 -3.20 38.06
N LEU A 205 4.60 -3.88 36.97
CA LEU A 205 4.89 -5.31 36.80
C LEU A 205 6.37 -5.60 36.59
N LEU A 206 7.10 -4.69 35.94
CA LEU A 206 8.54 -4.85 35.69
C LEU A 206 9.39 -4.50 36.92
N THR A 207 8.91 -3.65 37.82
CA THR A 207 9.61 -3.25 39.05
C THR A 207 9.60 -4.37 40.14
N ILE A 208 8.65 -5.32 40.08
CA ILE A 208 8.65 -6.47 40.98
C ILE A 208 9.96 -7.23 40.80
N PRO A 209 10.67 -7.60 41.88
CA PRO A 209 11.95 -8.34 41.79
C PRO A 209 11.84 -9.58 40.89
N TRP A 210 12.82 -9.76 40.03
CA TRP A 210 12.82 -10.87 39.04
C TRP A 210 13.31 -12.19 39.63
N GLY A 211 14.03 -12.12 40.75
CA GLY A 211 14.68 -13.29 41.37
C GLY A 211 15.62 -13.98 40.37
N LYS A 212 15.51 -15.30 40.26
CA LYS A 212 16.28 -16.11 39.32
C LYS A 212 15.64 -16.22 37.92
N SER A 213 14.55 -15.49 37.64
CA SER A 213 13.85 -15.59 36.37
C SER A 213 14.57 -14.84 35.26
N SER A 214 14.64 -15.44 34.09
CA SER A 214 15.17 -14.77 32.90
C SER A 214 14.21 -13.65 32.41
N SER A 215 14.76 -12.66 31.69
CA SER A 215 13.97 -11.59 31.09
C SER A 215 12.85 -12.13 30.19
N SER A 216 13.11 -13.20 29.44
CA SER A 216 12.08 -13.85 28.59
C SER A 216 10.90 -14.37 29.41
N ASN A 217 11.18 -15.01 30.57
CA ASN A 217 10.13 -15.51 31.44
C ASN A 217 9.32 -14.38 32.08
N ILE A 218 9.98 -13.29 32.49
CA ILE A 218 9.32 -12.11 33.06
C ILE A 218 8.38 -11.48 32.01
N LEU A 219 8.88 -11.17 30.82
CA LEU A 219 8.09 -10.58 29.76
C LEU A 219 6.90 -11.48 29.37
N ARG A 220 7.12 -12.79 29.25
CA ARG A 220 6.06 -13.74 28.92
C ARG A 220 5.01 -13.86 30.03
N LYS A 221 5.43 -14.03 31.29
CA LYS A 221 4.52 -14.31 32.40
C LYS A 221 3.76 -13.07 32.88
N ARG A 222 4.45 -11.92 33.01
CA ARG A 222 3.87 -10.71 33.57
C ARG A 222 3.20 -9.84 32.54
N LEU A 223 3.79 -9.71 31.34
CA LEU A 223 3.29 -8.82 30.29
C LEU A 223 2.57 -9.56 29.16
N LYS A 224 2.55 -10.91 29.20
CA LYS A 224 2.00 -11.75 28.11
C LYS A 224 2.64 -11.45 26.75
N LEU A 225 3.89 -10.95 26.76
CA LEU A 225 4.60 -10.55 25.56
C LEU A 225 5.03 -11.79 24.77
N GLU A 226 4.53 -11.91 23.55
CA GLU A 226 4.80 -13.04 22.64
C GLU A 226 6.29 -13.13 22.25
N PRO A 227 6.80 -14.32 21.89
CA PRO A 227 8.20 -14.50 21.52
C PRO A 227 8.70 -13.57 20.42
N ILE A 228 7.89 -13.32 19.40
CA ILE A 228 8.22 -12.43 18.28
C ILE A 228 8.33 -10.96 18.74
N LYS A 229 7.44 -10.50 19.63
CA LYS A 229 7.52 -9.16 20.26
C LYS A 229 8.76 -9.02 21.14
N GLN A 230 9.12 -10.09 21.86
CA GLN A 230 10.36 -10.11 22.64
C GLN A 230 11.61 -10.09 21.74
N ALA A 231 11.56 -10.73 20.58
CA ALA A 231 12.67 -10.76 19.62
C ALA A 231 12.93 -9.38 19.04
N ILE A 232 11.89 -8.70 18.55
CA ILE A 232 12.05 -7.35 17.98
C ILE A 232 12.47 -6.33 19.05
N LEU A 233 12.00 -6.48 20.28
CA LEU A 233 12.44 -5.65 21.39
C LEU A 233 13.93 -5.85 21.68
N ARG A 234 14.43 -7.10 21.63
CA ARG A 234 15.87 -7.38 21.78
C ARG A 234 16.69 -6.89 20.60
N GLU A 235 16.14 -6.96 19.41
CA GLU A 235 16.81 -6.50 18.20
C GLU A 235 17.17 -5.02 18.29
N PHE A 236 16.25 -4.18 18.78
CA PHE A 236 16.41 -2.73 18.73
C PHE A 236 16.59 -2.06 20.12
N ALA A 237 16.43 -2.79 21.22
CA ALA A 237 16.53 -2.23 22.57
C ALA A 237 17.25 -3.17 23.55
N MET A 238 18.31 -3.87 23.11
CA MET A 238 19.00 -4.87 23.93
C MET A 238 19.52 -4.33 25.27
N GLY A 239 19.99 -3.08 25.32
CA GLY A 239 20.62 -2.49 26.50
C GLY A 239 19.69 -2.17 27.66
N VAL A 240 18.38 -2.18 27.49
CA VAL A 240 17.40 -1.63 28.46
C VAL A 240 16.81 -2.68 29.44
N PHE A 241 17.14 -3.96 29.26
CA PHE A 241 16.44 -5.05 29.98
C PHE A 241 16.66 -5.08 31.51
N LYS A 242 17.66 -4.38 32.00
CA LYS A 242 17.93 -4.29 33.45
C LYS A 242 17.25 -3.10 34.13
N GLU A 243 16.67 -2.20 33.35
CA GLU A 243 16.08 -0.94 33.82
C GLU A 243 14.58 -0.91 33.53
N PRO A 244 13.70 -1.16 34.51
CA PRO A 244 12.25 -1.24 34.30
C PRO A 244 11.65 -0.05 33.58
N ALA A 245 12.08 1.17 33.87
CA ALA A 245 11.58 2.39 33.23
C ALA A 245 11.96 2.47 31.77
N LEU A 246 13.23 2.19 31.41
CA LEU A 246 13.69 2.19 30.01
C LEU A 246 13.05 1.04 29.24
N LEU A 247 12.90 -0.13 29.86
CA LEU A 247 12.22 -1.26 29.21
C LEU A 247 10.74 -0.96 28.95
N THR A 248 10.04 -0.32 29.88
CA THR A 248 8.66 0.15 29.69
C THR A 248 8.57 1.11 28.51
N LYS A 249 9.45 2.12 28.47
CA LYS A 249 9.50 3.09 27.37
C LYS A 249 9.74 2.38 26.04
N SER A 250 10.68 1.42 25.99
CA SER A 250 10.97 0.69 24.75
C SER A 250 9.83 -0.22 24.30
N ILE A 251 9.06 -0.82 25.23
CA ILE A 251 7.87 -1.60 24.89
C ILE A 251 6.79 -0.71 24.27
N LYS A 252 6.63 0.52 24.74
CA LYS A 252 5.59 1.47 24.30
C LYS A 252 6.03 2.33 23.12
N SER A 253 7.33 2.47 22.89
CA SER A 253 7.87 3.36 21.86
C SER A 253 9.19 2.81 21.32
N LEU A 254 9.09 1.66 20.63
CA LEU A 254 10.25 1.02 20.02
C LEU A 254 10.53 1.63 18.64
N LYS A 255 11.65 2.33 18.51
CA LYS A 255 12.09 2.83 17.21
C LYS A 255 12.68 1.69 16.38
N VAL A 256 12.19 1.53 15.15
CA VAL A 256 12.70 0.58 14.16
C VAL A 256 13.46 1.34 13.07
N PRO A 257 14.77 1.17 12.95
CA PRO A 257 15.55 1.85 11.91
C PRO A 257 15.22 1.29 10.53
N LEU A 258 14.81 2.17 9.63
CA LEU A 258 14.50 1.84 8.24
C LEU A 258 15.68 2.23 7.34
N ASN A 259 15.96 1.42 6.32
CA ASN A 259 17.05 1.60 5.35
C ASN A 259 16.50 1.81 3.93
N GLY A 260 15.43 2.58 3.79
CA GLY A 260 14.76 2.85 2.53
C GLY A 260 13.59 1.91 2.24
N THR A 261 12.95 2.13 1.10
CA THR A 261 11.81 1.33 0.61
C THR A 261 12.28 0.04 -0.04
N GLY A 262 11.41 -0.97 -0.04
CA GLY A 262 11.59 -2.15 -0.90
C GLY A 262 11.49 -1.79 -2.39
N PRO A 263 11.83 -2.74 -3.28
CA PRO A 263 11.78 -2.52 -4.73
C PRO A 263 10.38 -2.15 -5.21
N ILE A 264 10.29 -1.19 -6.15
CA ILE A 264 9.02 -0.76 -6.74
C ILE A 264 8.25 -1.92 -7.39
N GLN A 265 8.96 -2.87 -7.98
CA GLN A 265 8.37 -4.05 -8.64
C GLN A 265 7.59 -4.97 -7.68
N THR A 266 7.80 -4.84 -6.38
CA THR A 266 7.13 -5.63 -5.34
C THR A 266 6.22 -4.76 -4.45
N ALA A 267 6.10 -3.49 -4.74
CA ALA A 267 5.15 -2.60 -4.06
C ALA A 267 3.71 -2.98 -4.42
N ILE A 268 2.78 -2.64 -3.55
CA ILE A 268 1.34 -2.86 -3.83
C ILE A 268 0.85 -1.87 -4.88
N SER A 269 1.38 -0.64 -4.86
CA SER A 269 1.04 0.41 -5.81
C SER A 269 2.25 1.34 -6.02
N THR A 270 2.10 2.26 -6.95
CA THR A 270 3.07 3.33 -7.22
C THR A 270 2.46 4.71 -6.98
N SER A 271 3.29 5.67 -6.70
CA SER A 271 3.03 7.11 -6.80
C SER A 271 3.94 7.70 -7.88
N GLY A 272 3.64 8.89 -8.36
CA GLY A 272 4.23 9.42 -9.58
C GLY A 272 3.39 9.08 -10.81
N GLY A 273 3.86 9.41 -11.99
CA GLY A 273 3.14 9.29 -13.25
C GLY A 273 2.74 10.64 -13.83
N VAL A 274 1.61 10.73 -14.52
CA VAL A 274 1.15 11.96 -15.17
C VAL A 274 0.79 13.01 -14.12
N LYS A 275 1.52 14.13 -14.15
CA LYS A 275 1.30 15.25 -13.22
C LYS A 275 -0.11 15.80 -13.33
N MET A 276 -0.73 16.10 -12.21
CA MET A 276 -2.08 16.67 -12.17
C MET A 276 -2.17 18.02 -12.88
N GLY A 277 -1.07 18.78 -12.95
CA GLY A 277 -0.97 20.02 -13.74
C GLY A 277 -1.02 19.82 -15.25
N SER A 278 -0.75 18.60 -15.74
CA SER A 278 -0.77 18.25 -17.17
C SER A 278 -2.17 17.85 -17.67
N ILE A 279 -3.13 17.71 -16.77
CA ILE A 279 -4.54 17.41 -17.08
C ILE A 279 -5.46 18.55 -16.65
N ASP A 280 -6.67 18.58 -17.18
CA ASP A 280 -7.75 19.47 -16.75
C ASP A 280 -8.65 18.81 -15.69
N GLU A 281 -9.74 19.49 -15.33
CA GLU A 281 -10.72 18.99 -14.34
C GLU A 281 -11.49 17.75 -14.78
N ASN A 282 -11.47 17.42 -16.08
CA ASN A 282 -12.08 16.21 -16.66
C ASN A 282 -11.06 15.11 -16.93
N PHE A 283 -9.85 15.22 -16.40
CA PHE A 283 -8.72 14.30 -16.62
C PHE A 283 -8.20 14.26 -18.07
N MET A 284 -8.55 15.23 -18.92
CA MET A 284 -8.03 15.35 -20.28
C MET A 284 -6.64 15.98 -20.29
N LEU A 285 -5.71 15.42 -21.07
CA LEU A 285 -4.38 15.99 -21.28
C LEU A 285 -4.48 17.35 -21.97
N ARG A 286 -3.92 18.41 -21.33
CA ARG A 286 -3.98 19.77 -21.85
C ARG A 286 -3.30 19.92 -23.22
N GLY A 287 -2.23 19.16 -23.45
CA GLY A 287 -1.50 19.14 -24.73
C GLY A 287 -2.08 18.20 -25.79
N ARG A 288 -3.10 17.39 -25.49
CA ARG A 288 -3.65 16.34 -26.36
C ARG A 288 -5.18 16.27 -26.25
N PRO A 289 -5.92 17.18 -26.90
CA PRO A 289 -7.38 17.20 -26.85
C PRO A 289 -8.01 15.86 -27.23
N GLY A 290 -8.94 15.38 -26.42
CA GLY A 290 -9.61 14.09 -26.59
C GLY A 290 -8.82 12.88 -26.05
N VAL A 291 -7.68 13.10 -25.36
CA VAL A 291 -6.94 12.05 -24.67
C VAL A 291 -7.02 12.29 -23.16
N PHE A 292 -7.49 11.30 -22.43
CA PHE A 292 -7.75 11.35 -20.99
C PHE A 292 -6.84 10.36 -20.25
N CYS A 293 -6.51 10.65 -19.01
CA CYS A 293 -5.73 9.75 -18.15
C CYS A 293 -6.53 9.38 -16.91
N ALA A 294 -6.47 8.11 -16.49
CA ALA A 294 -7.23 7.62 -15.34
C ALA A 294 -6.44 6.58 -14.52
N GLY A 295 -6.77 6.50 -13.24
CA GLY A 295 -6.26 5.49 -12.32
C GLY A 295 -4.83 5.71 -11.87
N GLU A 296 -4.10 4.63 -11.65
CA GLU A 296 -2.75 4.63 -11.04
C GLU A 296 -1.67 5.28 -11.91
N MET A 297 -1.93 5.54 -13.19
CA MET A 297 -0.98 6.28 -14.03
C MET A 297 -0.91 7.78 -13.72
N LEU A 298 -1.85 8.32 -12.94
CA LEU A 298 -1.85 9.71 -12.48
C LEU A 298 -0.91 9.87 -11.28
N ASP A 299 -0.27 11.05 -11.17
CA ASP A 299 0.55 11.38 -10.01
C ASP A 299 -0.30 11.65 -8.78
N TRP A 300 -0.66 10.59 -8.09
CA TRP A 300 -1.30 10.63 -6.79
C TRP A 300 -0.91 9.43 -5.93
N ASP A 301 -1.15 9.49 -4.64
CA ASP A 301 -0.81 8.44 -3.68
C ASP A 301 -2.03 8.15 -2.79
N ALA A 302 -2.45 6.91 -2.75
CA ALA A 302 -3.61 6.45 -1.98
C ALA A 302 -3.26 5.23 -1.12
N PRO A 303 -3.95 5.06 0.04
CA PRO A 303 -3.83 3.82 0.80
C PRO A 303 -4.32 2.63 -0.01
N THR A 304 -3.80 1.43 0.28
CA THR A 304 -4.28 0.20 -0.34
C THR A 304 -5.78 0.01 -0.16
N GLY A 305 -6.46 -0.42 -1.22
CA GLY A 305 -7.89 -0.70 -1.21
C GLY A 305 -8.57 -0.18 -2.46
N GLY A 306 -9.88 0.06 -2.38
CA GLY A 306 -10.74 0.45 -3.49
C GLY A 306 -10.45 1.80 -4.16
N TYR A 307 -9.54 2.61 -3.60
CA TYR A 307 -9.15 3.89 -4.21
C TYR A 307 -8.49 3.75 -5.60
N LEU A 308 -7.93 2.57 -5.90
CA LEU A 308 -7.25 2.29 -7.18
C LEU A 308 -8.13 1.48 -8.15
N ILE A 309 -9.37 1.25 -7.79
CA ILE A 309 -10.38 0.68 -8.68
C ILE A 309 -11.08 1.80 -9.44
#